data_7b45887baa1a0ac25907bad251ee4c6f
#
_entry.id   7b45887baa1a0ac25907bad251ee4c6f
#
_cell.length_a   1.000
_cell.length_b   1.000
_cell.length_c   1.000
_cell.angle_alpha   90.00
_cell.angle_beta   90.00
_cell.angle_gamma   90.00
#
_symmetry.space_group_name_H-M   'P 1'
#
loop_
_entity.id
_entity.type
_entity.pdbx_description
1 polymer ?
#
loop_
_entity_poly.entity_id
_entity_poly.type
_entity_poly.pdbx_seq_one_letter_code
_entity_poly.pdbx_strand_id
1 'polypeptide(L)'
;MTPNATAVSTPFDNLQLDELRKRSCAKWQYYPEDVLPLWVAEMDAYVAQPIVDAVHDAMLRGDTGYPCGPRLQTAVAGFAADRWGWTFDPSQAITVTDVMTGVLESIQQLSKPGDPIVITPPIYPPFTMVAEMLERPIIP
;
A
#
# COMPACT_ATOMS: atom_id res chain seq x y z
N MET A 1 31.89 29.29 -13.46
CA MET A 1 31.67 28.38 -12.33
C MET A 1 30.17 28.29 -12.12
N THR A 2 29.53 27.23 -12.61
CA THR A 2 28.12 26.93 -12.38
C THR A 2 27.97 26.52 -10.92
N PRO A 3 26.98 27.03 -10.18
CA PRO A 3 26.75 26.58 -8.82
C PRO A 3 26.37 25.10 -8.85
N ASN A 4 27.08 24.33 -8.06
CA ASN A 4 26.83 22.93 -7.81
C ASN A 4 25.39 22.81 -7.21
N ALA A 5 24.43 22.34 -7.99
CA ALA A 5 23.12 22.01 -7.46
C ALA A 5 23.34 20.92 -6.41
N THR A 6 23.16 21.25 -5.14
CA THR A 6 23.13 20.28 -4.05
C THR A 6 22.08 19.23 -4.41
N ALA A 7 22.49 18.02 -4.70
CA ALA A 7 21.61 16.92 -4.98
C ALA A 7 20.64 16.77 -3.79
N VAL A 8 19.34 16.84 -4.08
CA VAL A 8 18.32 16.62 -3.07
C VAL A 8 18.43 15.17 -2.62
N SER A 9 18.72 14.95 -1.33
CA SER A 9 18.77 13.61 -0.75
C SER A 9 17.41 12.92 -0.92
N THR A 10 17.42 11.70 -1.44
CA THR A 10 16.23 10.89 -1.61
C THR A 10 16.13 9.83 -0.51
N PRO A 11 14.95 9.25 -0.25
CA PRO A 11 14.81 8.17 0.73
C PRO A 11 15.55 6.87 0.35
N PHE A 12 16.16 6.84 -0.84
CA PHE A 12 16.98 5.73 -1.33
C PHE A 12 18.49 5.99 -1.18
N ASP A 13 18.88 7.23 -0.93
CA ASP A 13 20.28 7.57 -0.70
C ASP A 13 20.71 7.01 0.66
N ASN A 14 21.92 6.50 0.73
CA ASN A 14 22.51 5.94 1.94
C ASN A 14 21.91 4.62 2.46
N LEU A 15 21.09 3.93 1.67
CA LEU A 15 20.67 2.57 2.00
C LEU A 15 21.87 1.62 1.93
N GLN A 16 22.09 0.89 3.02
CA GLN A 16 23.16 -0.12 3.10
C GLN A 16 22.54 -1.50 3.09
N LEU A 17 23.08 -2.41 2.27
CA LEU A 17 22.58 -3.78 2.14
C LEU A 17 22.54 -4.51 3.49
N ASP A 18 23.58 -4.32 4.31
CA ASP A 18 23.66 -4.93 5.64
C ASP A 18 22.55 -4.45 6.59
N GLU A 19 22.10 -3.21 6.44
CA GLU A 19 20.95 -2.71 7.20
C GLU A 19 19.63 -3.25 6.69
N LEU A 20 19.50 -3.39 5.37
CA LEU A 20 18.31 -4.00 4.77
C LEU A 20 18.13 -5.45 5.19
N ARG A 21 19.23 -6.22 5.27
CA ARG A 21 19.22 -7.62 5.72
C ARG A 21 18.81 -7.81 7.18
N LYS A 22 18.90 -6.77 8.01
CA LYS A 22 18.42 -6.80 9.41
C LYS A 22 16.89 -6.68 9.52
N ARG A 23 16.21 -6.31 8.42
CA ARG A 23 14.75 -6.19 8.44
C ARG A 23 14.10 -7.56 8.63
N SER A 24 13.06 -7.61 9.46
CA SER A 24 12.29 -8.82 9.76
C SER A 24 11.12 -9.08 8.80
N CYS A 25 10.94 -8.24 7.77
CA CYS A 25 9.86 -8.41 6.80
C CYS A 25 10.10 -9.59 5.86
N ALA A 26 9.02 -10.11 5.27
CA ALA A 26 9.05 -11.28 4.39
C ALA A 26 10.04 -11.13 3.23
N LYS A 27 10.14 -9.94 2.66
CA LYS A 27 11.07 -9.64 1.57
C LYS A 27 12.50 -10.10 1.89
N TRP A 28 12.99 -9.75 3.08
CA TRP A 28 14.39 -9.96 3.49
C TRP A 28 14.62 -11.26 4.24
N GLN A 29 13.57 -11.98 4.67
CA GLN A 29 13.69 -13.19 5.47
C GLN A 29 13.32 -14.48 4.73
N TYR A 30 12.68 -14.38 3.56
CA TYR A 30 12.16 -15.57 2.86
C TYR A 30 13.25 -16.38 2.13
N TYR A 31 14.24 -15.70 1.55
CA TYR A 31 15.35 -16.33 0.85
C TYR A 31 16.66 -16.25 1.64
N PRO A 32 17.64 -17.15 1.36
CA PRO A 32 18.97 -17.09 1.97
C PRO A 32 19.69 -15.75 1.75
N GLU A 33 20.65 -15.42 2.63
CA GLU A 33 21.36 -14.14 2.61
C GLU A 33 22.14 -13.85 1.32
N ASP A 34 22.55 -14.86 0.57
CA ASP A 34 23.26 -14.74 -0.70
C ASP A 34 22.31 -14.39 -1.87
N VAL A 35 21.00 -14.40 -1.64
CA VAL A 35 19.98 -14.03 -2.63
C VAL A 35 19.51 -12.61 -2.41
N LEU A 36 19.62 -11.78 -3.46
CA LEU A 36 19.03 -10.42 -3.44
C LEU A 36 17.53 -10.50 -3.72
N PRO A 37 16.66 -10.12 -2.78
CA PRO A 37 15.23 -10.30 -2.93
C PRO A 37 14.60 -9.23 -3.82
N LEU A 38 14.02 -9.63 -4.95
CA LEU A 38 13.27 -8.78 -5.88
C LEU A 38 11.86 -9.32 -6.17
N TRP A 39 11.39 -10.25 -5.34
CA TRP A 39 10.19 -11.04 -5.60
C TRP A 39 8.89 -10.41 -5.12
N VAL A 40 8.95 -9.41 -4.25
CA VAL A 40 7.79 -8.77 -3.64
C VAL A 40 7.90 -7.24 -3.74
N ALA A 41 6.77 -6.57 -3.93
CA ALA A 41 6.70 -5.13 -4.14
C ALA A 41 6.80 -4.32 -2.82
N GLU A 42 7.81 -4.61 -2.00
CA GLU A 42 8.17 -3.79 -0.85
C GLU A 42 9.32 -2.86 -1.22
N MET A 43 9.16 -1.57 -0.96
CA MET A 43 10.22 -0.60 -1.24
C MET A 43 11.31 -0.64 -0.16
N ASP A 44 12.57 -0.71 -0.60
CA ASP A 44 13.74 -0.51 0.25
C ASP A 44 13.99 0.98 0.37
N ALA A 45 13.25 1.62 1.26
CA ALA A 45 13.38 3.03 1.59
C ALA A 45 13.25 3.23 3.09
N TYR A 46 13.79 4.35 3.60
CA TYR A 46 13.45 4.79 4.95
C TYR A 46 12.09 5.48 4.94
N VAL A 47 11.34 5.30 6.02
CA VAL A 47 10.08 6.02 6.22
C VAL A 47 10.38 7.51 6.40
N ALA A 48 9.61 8.38 5.77
CA ALA A 48 9.78 9.81 5.91
C ALA A 48 9.62 10.25 7.38
N GLN A 49 10.53 11.12 7.85
CA GLN A 49 10.59 11.52 9.26
C GLN A 49 9.26 12.03 9.81
N PRO A 50 8.46 12.86 9.09
CA PRO A 50 7.16 13.30 9.61
C PRO A 50 6.17 12.16 9.90
N ILE A 51 6.28 11.03 9.18
CA ILE A 51 5.44 9.84 9.44
C ILE A 51 5.91 9.14 10.70
N VAL A 52 7.23 8.99 10.86
CA VAL A 52 7.84 8.41 12.07
C VAL A 52 7.42 9.21 13.30
N ASP A 53 7.55 10.54 13.23
CA ASP A 53 7.21 11.44 14.33
C ASP A 53 5.72 11.35 14.68
N ALA A 54 4.83 11.34 13.69
CA ALA A 54 3.39 11.23 13.91
C ALA A 54 2.99 9.92 14.62
N VAL A 55 3.59 8.80 14.21
CA VAL A 55 3.35 7.49 14.85
C VAL A 55 3.91 7.48 16.27
N HIS A 56 5.14 7.96 16.44
CA HIS A 56 5.80 8.05 17.75
C HIS A 56 4.99 8.88 18.74
N ASP A 57 4.51 10.05 18.32
CA ASP A 57 3.72 10.93 19.17
C ASP A 57 2.37 10.30 19.55
N ALA A 58 1.72 9.57 18.63
CA ALA A 58 0.50 8.84 18.94
C ALA A 58 0.75 7.76 20.00
N MET A 59 1.84 6.99 19.86
CA MET A 59 2.23 5.98 20.83
C MET A 59 2.54 6.58 22.20
N LEU A 60 3.25 7.70 22.26
CA LEU A 60 3.55 8.38 23.54
C LEU A 60 2.29 8.88 24.26
N ARG A 61 1.27 9.29 23.51
CA ARG A 61 -0.02 9.68 24.08
C ARG A 61 -0.93 8.51 24.47
N GLY A 62 -0.56 7.28 24.13
CA GLY A 62 -1.44 6.11 24.29
C GLY A 62 -2.66 6.14 23.36
N ASP A 63 -2.57 6.87 22.24
CA ASP A 63 -3.65 7.03 21.26
C ASP A 63 -3.69 5.83 20.30
N THR A 64 -4.01 4.66 20.87
CA THR A 64 -4.02 3.36 20.18
C THR A 64 -5.42 2.71 20.19
N GLY A 65 -6.45 3.51 20.47
CA GLY A 65 -7.83 3.05 20.54
C GLY A 65 -8.52 2.91 19.19
N TYR A 66 -9.82 2.65 19.25
CA TYR A 66 -10.63 2.59 18.04
C TYR A 66 -10.70 3.95 17.35
N PRO A 67 -10.57 3.99 16.01
CA PRO A 67 -10.65 5.24 15.26
C PRO A 67 -12.07 5.84 15.39
N CYS A 68 -12.13 7.17 15.49
CA CYS A 68 -13.39 7.91 15.54
C CYS A 68 -13.37 9.09 14.56
N GLY A 69 -14.46 9.25 13.83
CA GLY A 69 -14.66 10.35 12.88
C GLY A 69 -13.93 10.14 11.53
N PRO A 70 -14.11 11.07 10.58
CA PRO A 70 -13.68 10.91 9.18
C PRO A 70 -12.26 11.43 8.91
N ARG A 71 -11.36 11.44 9.90
CA ARG A 71 -10.00 12.04 9.76
C ARG A 71 -9.21 11.45 8.60
N LEU A 72 -9.19 10.11 8.49
CA LEU A 72 -8.47 9.42 7.40
C LEU A 72 -9.12 9.74 6.06
N GLN A 73 -10.42 9.60 5.96
CA GLN A 73 -11.17 9.85 4.72
C GLN A 73 -11.00 11.29 4.24
N THR A 74 -11.02 12.25 5.15
CA THR A 74 -10.79 13.68 4.85
C THR A 74 -9.36 13.90 4.35
N ALA A 75 -8.36 13.29 4.99
CA ALA A 75 -6.97 13.40 4.57
C ALA A 75 -6.74 12.79 3.18
N VAL A 76 -7.34 11.62 2.91
CA VAL A 76 -7.27 10.98 1.59
C VAL A 76 -7.96 11.82 0.53
N ALA A 77 -9.14 12.40 0.81
CA ALA A 77 -9.83 13.28 -0.13
C ALA A 77 -9.00 14.53 -0.48
N GLY A 78 -8.38 15.16 0.51
CA GLY A 78 -7.47 16.29 0.29
C GLY A 78 -6.27 15.90 -0.57
N PHE A 79 -5.61 14.78 -0.25
CA PHE A 79 -4.49 14.27 -1.03
C PHE A 79 -4.88 13.96 -2.49
N ALA A 80 -6.03 13.30 -2.69
CA ALA A 80 -6.53 12.96 -4.02
C ALA A 80 -6.83 14.21 -4.86
N ALA A 81 -7.44 15.23 -4.25
CA ALA A 81 -7.69 16.50 -4.92
C ALA A 81 -6.38 17.20 -5.32
N ASP A 82 -5.40 17.27 -4.42
CA ASP A 82 -4.14 17.97 -4.65
C ASP A 82 -3.24 17.24 -5.68
N ARG A 83 -3.20 15.91 -5.64
CA ARG A 83 -2.25 15.13 -6.46
C ARG A 83 -2.81 14.65 -7.78
N TRP A 84 -4.12 14.38 -7.81
CA TRP A 84 -4.75 13.74 -8.96
C TRP A 84 -5.92 14.55 -9.55
N GLY A 85 -6.29 15.69 -8.93
CA GLY A 85 -7.47 16.44 -9.30
C GLY A 85 -8.79 15.67 -9.08
N TRP A 86 -8.74 14.58 -8.28
CA TRP A 86 -9.89 13.76 -7.99
C TRP A 86 -10.58 14.22 -6.70
N THR A 87 -11.83 14.62 -6.83
CA THR A 87 -12.67 15.05 -5.69
C THR A 87 -13.76 14.03 -5.42
N PHE A 88 -13.95 13.66 -4.18
CA PHE A 88 -15.05 12.82 -3.70
C PHE A 88 -15.51 13.28 -2.30
N ASP A 89 -16.72 12.88 -1.92
CA ASP A 89 -17.24 13.13 -0.57
C ASP A 89 -16.59 12.15 0.43
N PRO A 90 -15.78 12.62 1.38
CA PRO A 90 -15.14 11.75 2.36
C PRO A 90 -16.11 10.97 3.25
N SER A 91 -17.37 11.43 3.38
CA SER A 91 -18.40 10.71 4.14
C SER A 91 -18.83 9.39 3.48
N GLN A 92 -18.59 9.24 2.17
CA GLN A 92 -18.90 8.03 1.42
C GLN A 92 -17.71 7.04 1.35
N ALA A 93 -16.55 7.43 1.87
CA ALA A 93 -15.39 6.56 1.90
C ALA A 93 -15.40 5.68 3.16
N ILE A 94 -15.20 4.39 2.96
CA ILE A 94 -15.07 3.40 4.03
C ILE A 94 -13.67 2.84 4.07
N THR A 95 -13.20 2.48 5.26
CA THR A 95 -11.91 1.84 5.44
C THR A 95 -12.10 0.31 5.46
N VAL A 96 -11.28 -0.38 4.69
CA VAL A 96 -11.17 -1.85 4.70
C VAL A 96 -9.80 -2.25 5.24
N THR A 97 -9.62 -3.52 5.61
CA THR A 97 -8.38 -4.01 6.20
C THR A 97 -7.20 -3.95 5.24
N ASP A 98 -7.44 -4.20 3.96
CA ASP A 98 -6.45 -4.17 2.88
C ASP A 98 -7.13 -4.05 1.51
N VAL A 99 -6.32 -3.84 0.47
CA VAL A 99 -6.81 -3.68 -0.91
C VAL A 99 -7.54 -4.93 -1.41
N MET A 100 -7.04 -6.14 -1.09
CA MET A 100 -7.66 -7.38 -1.58
C MET A 100 -9.02 -7.64 -0.94
N THR A 101 -9.19 -7.31 0.35
CA THR A 101 -10.49 -7.30 1.01
C THR A 101 -11.44 -6.33 0.32
N GLY A 102 -10.98 -5.13 -0.02
CA GLY A 102 -11.79 -4.15 -0.75
C GLY A 102 -12.22 -4.65 -2.13
N VAL A 103 -11.32 -5.34 -2.86
CA VAL A 103 -11.63 -5.97 -4.16
C VAL A 103 -12.65 -7.09 -4.00
N LEU A 104 -12.45 -7.98 -3.03
CA LEU A 104 -13.36 -9.10 -2.75
C LEU A 104 -14.77 -8.61 -2.44
N GLU A 105 -14.89 -7.67 -1.50
CA GLU A 105 -16.19 -7.11 -1.11
C GLU A 105 -16.88 -6.39 -2.28
N SER A 106 -16.12 -5.65 -3.09
CA SER A 106 -16.67 -4.97 -4.26
C SER A 106 -17.21 -5.96 -5.29
N ILE A 107 -16.46 -7.00 -5.60
CA ILE A 107 -16.89 -8.04 -6.54
C ILE A 107 -18.15 -8.75 -6.02
N GLN A 108 -18.18 -9.06 -4.72
CA GLN A 108 -19.32 -9.73 -4.07
C GLN A 108 -20.62 -8.92 -4.15
N GLN A 109 -20.51 -7.59 -4.01
CA GLN A 109 -21.66 -6.69 -4.09
C GLN A 109 -22.12 -6.41 -5.52
N LEU A 110 -21.21 -6.42 -6.50
CA LEU A 110 -21.47 -5.99 -7.87
C LEU A 110 -21.75 -7.16 -8.83
N SER A 111 -21.55 -8.41 -8.40
CA SER A 111 -21.70 -9.59 -9.25
C SER A 111 -22.29 -10.78 -8.47
N LYS A 112 -22.66 -11.83 -9.19
CA LYS A 112 -23.19 -13.10 -8.65
C LYS A 112 -22.27 -14.26 -9.02
N PRO A 113 -22.28 -15.41 -8.31
CA PRO A 113 -21.63 -16.62 -8.76
C PRO A 113 -21.98 -16.95 -10.21
N GLY A 114 -20.97 -17.24 -11.04
CA GLY A 114 -21.12 -17.48 -12.47
C GLY A 114 -21.00 -16.24 -13.37
N ASP A 115 -21.08 -15.03 -12.84
CA ASP A 115 -20.82 -13.82 -13.62
C ASP A 115 -19.32 -13.71 -13.95
N PRO A 116 -18.95 -13.44 -15.21
CA PRO A 116 -17.53 -13.39 -15.58
C PRO A 116 -16.84 -12.12 -15.11
N ILE A 117 -15.54 -12.25 -14.78
CA ILE A 117 -14.66 -11.13 -14.48
C ILE A 117 -13.58 -11.05 -15.56
N VAL A 118 -13.38 -9.86 -16.09
CA VAL A 118 -12.26 -9.57 -17.00
C VAL A 118 -11.02 -9.23 -16.21
N ILE A 119 -9.91 -9.85 -16.56
CA ILE A 119 -8.58 -9.50 -16.06
C ILE A 119 -7.64 -9.23 -17.25
N THR A 120 -6.54 -8.52 -16.99
CA THR A 120 -5.53 -8.15 -18.00
C THR A 120 -4.15 -8.73 -17.64
N PRO A 121 -3.87 -9.99 -18.03
CA PRO A 121 -2.56 -10.59 -17.76
C PRO A 121 -1.41 -9.86 -18.52
N PRO A 122 -0.18 -9.83 -17.93
CA PRO A 122 0.19 -10.36 -16.62
C PRO A 122 -0.37 -9.49 -15.48
N ILE A 123 -0.90 -10.16 -14.43
CA ILE A 123 -1.56 -9.48 -13.31
C ILE A 123 -1.13 -10.08 -11.96
N TYR A 124 -1.33 -9.33 -10.91
CA TYR A 124 -1.06 -9.77 -9.54
C TYR A 124 -1.91 -11.00 -9.19
N PRO A 125 -1.28 -12.14 -8.81
CA PRO A 125 -1.98 -13.41 -8.63
C PRO A 125 -3.20 -13.38 -7.70
N PRO A 126 -3.23 -12.62 -6.60
CA PRO A 126 -4.42 -12.53 -5.74
C PRO A 126 -5.71 -12.11 -6.43
N PHE A 127 -5.66 -11.40 -7.56
CA PHE A 127 -6.90 -11.06 -8.30
C PHE A 127 -7.57 -12.31 -8.89
N THR A 128 -6.77 -13.26 -9.39
CA THR A 128 -7.32 -14.54 -9.87
C THR A 128 -7.88 -15.38 -8.72
N MET A 129 -7.17 -15.39 -7.58
CA MET A 129 -7.61 -16.12 -6.39
C MET A 129 -8.95 -15.60 -5.85
N VAL A 130 -9.16 -14.29 -5.83
CA VAL A 130 -10.46 -13.70 -5.43
C VAL A 130 -11.58 -14.10 -6.38
N ALA A 131 -11.33 -14.08 -7.69
CA ALA A 131 -12.31 -14.50 -8.69
C ALA A 131 -12.71 -15.96 -8.51
N GLU A 132 -11.74 -16.85 -8.31
CA GLU A 132 -11.97 -18.28 -8.04
C GLU A 132 -12.72 -18.50 -6.73
N MET A 133 -12.33 -17.83 -5.65
CA MET A 133 -12.98 -17.92 -4.33
C MET A 133 -14.46 -17.52 -4.40
N LEU A 134 -14.79 -16.56 -5.25
CA LEU A 134 -16.16 -16.08 -5.43
C LEU A 134 -16.93 -16.81 -6.54
N GLU A 135 -16.35 -17.86 -7.12
CA GLU A 135 -16.94 -18.62 -8.24
C GLU A 135 -17.25 -17.73 -9.45
N ARG A 136 -16.34 -16.82 -9.78
CA ARG A 136 -16.43 -15.93 -10.95
C ARG A 136 -15.53 -16.46 -12.06
N PRO A 137 -16.06 -16.89 -13.22
CA PRO A 137 -15.25 -17.25 -14.38
C PRO A 137 -14.36 -16.11 -14.83
N ILE A 138 -13.09 -16.40 -15.13
CA ILE A 138 -12.12 -15.39 -15.58
C ILE A 138 -12.13 -15.36 -17.10
N ILE A 139 -12.22 -14.15 -17.65
CA ILE A 139 -12.00 -13.85 -19.06
C ILE A 139 -10.70 -13.01 -19.16
N PRO A 140 -9.66 -13.54 -19.80
CA PRO A 140 -8.38 -12.82 -19.98
C PRO A 140 -8.47 -11.72 -21.04
#